data_06a578880452ed04b3c93b7544bcf96f
#
_entry.id   06a578880452ed04b3c93b7544bcf96f
#
_cell.length_a   1.000
_cell.length_b   1.000
_cell.length_c   1.000
_cell.angle_alpha   90.00
_cell.angle_beta   90.00
_cell.angle_gamma   90.00
#
_symmetry.space_group_name_H-M   'P 1'
#
loop_
_entity.id
_entity.type
_entity.pdbx_description
1 polymer ?
#
loop_
_entity_poly.entity_id
_entity_poly.type
_entity_poly.pdbx_seq_one_letter_code
_entity_poly.pdbx_strand_id
1 'polypeptide(L)'
;TRRSSDLRAVRPDLTLSSDFIVGFPGETEEDFAKLLKMVEELNFDNSFCFIFSARPGTPAANLSDDTPYEVKLKRLQTLLSLVESQANQISKNMLGNIERVLVEGLAKDGVNLQGRAANNRVIHFTVPDQEIESLIGQMVDIRITEVLNYTLRGDLINEATLTHTH
;
A
#
# COMPACT_ATOMS: atom_id res chain seq x y z
N THR A 1 -16.39 -3.46 -7.40
CA THR A 1 -17.00 -2.54 -6.41
C THR A 1 -17.92 -3.27 -5.43
N ARG A 2 -19.00 -3.90 -5.88
CA ARG A 2 -19.92 -4.65 -4.99
C ARG A 2 -19.19 -5.75 -4.21
N ARG A 3 -18.36 -6.54 -4.87
CA ARG A 3 -17.56 -7.60 -4.23
C ARG A 3 -16.57 -7.06 -3.20
N SER A 4 -15.96 -5.90 -3.44
CA SER A 4 -15.00 -5.29 -2.51
C SER A 4 -15.69 -4.83 -1.21
N SER A 5 -16.89 -4.25 -1.32
CA SER A 5 -17.71 -3.88 -0.16
C SER A 5 -18.18 -5.10 0.62
N ASP A 6 -18.62 -6.16 -0.08
CA ASP A 6 -19.04 -7.41 0.52
C ASP A 6 -17.90 -8.10 1.28
N LEU A 7 -16.66 -8.08 0.71
CA LEU A 7 -15.48 -8.63 1.38
C LEU A 7 -15.14 -7.86 2.66
N ARG A 8 -15.21 -6.53 2.65
CA ARG A 8 -14.96 -5.73 3.86
C ARG A 8 -16.05 -5.84 4.91
N ALA A 9 -17.28 -6.18 4.53
CA ALA A 9 -18.33 -6.49 5.50
C ALA A 9 -17.99 -7.75 6.33
N VAL A 10 -17.25 -8.71 5.72
CA VAL A 10 -16.80 -9.95 6.39
C VAL A 10 -15.41 -9.75 7.03
N ARG A 11 -14.52 -9.00 6.38
CA ARG A 11 -13.15 -8.72 6.80
C ARG A 11 -12.89 -7.20 6.75
N PRO A 12 -13.25 -6.46 7.81
CA PRO A 12 -13.09 -4.99 7.85
C PRO A 12 -11.64 -4.52 7.71
N ASP A 13 -10.69 -5.33 8.13
CA ASP A 13 -9.24 -5.13 8.05
C ASP A 13 -8.64 -5.44 6.66
N LEU A 14 -9.46 -5.90 5.71
CA LEU A 14 -8.99 -6.25 4.38
C LEU A 14 -8.45 -5.03 3.63
N THR A 15 -7.19 -5.10 3.23
CA THR A 15 -6.58 -4.13 2.32
C THR A 15 -6.83 -4.51 0.87
N LEU A 16 -7.10 -3.52 0.03
CA LEU A 16 -7.32 -3.69 -1.40
C LEU A 16 -6.26 -2.90 -2.15
N SER A 17 -5.68 -3.49 -3.17
CA SER A 17 -4.80 -2.81 -4.12
C SER A 17 -5.31 -3.02 -5.54
N SER A 18 -4.98 -2.10 -6.44
CA SER A 18 -5.35 -2.20 -7.85
C SER A 18 -4.34 -1.48 -8.73
N ASP A 19 -4.34 -1.85 -10.00
CA ASP A 19 -3.66 -1.09 -11.03
C ASP A 19 -4.69 -0.23 -11.76
N PHE A 20 -4.43 1.07 -11.83
CA PHE A 20 -5.29 2.04 -12.48
C PHE A 20 -4.64 2.56 -13.76
N ILE A 21 -5.43 2.67 -14.82
CA ILE A 21 -5.01 3.28 -16.08
C ILE A 21 -5.94 4.46 -16.34
N VAL A 22 -5.36 5.65 -16.53
CA VAL A 22 -6.06 6.87 -16.91
C VAL A 22 -5.74 7.25 -18.36
N GLY A 23 -6.59 8.06 -18.98
CA GLY A 23 -6.39 8.51 -20.35
C GLY A 23 -6.56 7.39 -21.37
N PHE A 24 -7.42 6.41 -21.09
CA PHE A 24 -7.81 5.43 -22.08
C PHE A 24 -8.55 6.14 -23.23
N PRO A 25 -8.37 5.73 -24.50
CA PRO A 25 -9.07 6.35 -25.62
C PRO A 25 -10.57 6.41 -25.41
N GLY A 26 -11.13 7.62 -25.49
CA GLY A 26 -12.54 7.89 -25.23
C GLY A 26 -12.92 8.12 -23.76
N GLU A 27 -11.97 8.08 -22.82
CA GLU A 27 -12.24 8.45 -21.42
C GLU A 27 -12.66 9.90 -21.30
N THR A 28 -13.86 10.14 -20.80
CA THR A 28 -14.41 11.47 -20.56
C THR A 28 -14.05 12.00 -19.16
N GLU A 29 -14.29 13.29 -18.91
CA GLU A 29 -14.16 13.87 -17.55
C GLU A 29 -15.15 13.23 -16.57
N GLU A 30 -16.33 12.84 -17.04
CA GLU A 30 -17.33 12.14 -16.23
C GLU A 30 -16.84 10.72 -15.83
N ASP A 31 -16.19 10.01 -16.75
CA ASP A 31 -15.64 8.68 -16.48
C ASP A 31 -14.49 8.78 -15.48
N PHE A 32 -13.61 9.76 -15.63
CA PHE A 32 -12.55 10.03 -14.68
C PHE A 32 -13.09 10.41 -13.29
N ALA A 33 -14.13 11.24 -13.21
CA ALA A 33 -14.77 11.58 -11.94
C ALA A 33 -15.39 10.34 -11.26
N LYS A 34 -15.99 9.42 -12.02
CA LYS A 34 -16.50 8.15 -11.49
C LYS A 34 -15.38 7.26 -10.96
N LEU A 35 -14.21 7.26 -11.62
CA LEU A 35 -13.02 6.54 -11.15
C LEU A 35 -12.56 7.10 -9.80
N LEU A 36 -12.40 8.41 -9.67
CA LEU A 36 -12.00 9.05 -8.41
C LEU A 36 -12.98 8.72 -7.29
N LYS A 37 -14.27 8.87 -7.53
CA LYS A 37 -15.31 8.51 -6.56
C LYS A 37 -15.21 7.04 -6.11
N MET A 38 -15.02 6.13 -7.03
CA MET A 38 -14.84 4.71 -6.71
C MET A 38 -13.58 4.49 -5.84
N VAL A 39 -12.47 5.17 -6.14
CA VAL A 39 -11.23 5.06 -5.36
C VAL A 39 -11.45 5.62 -3.95
N GLU A 40 -12.14 6.75 -3.81
CA GLU A 40 -12.50 7.34 -2.51
C GLU A 40 -13.36 6.38 -1.67
N GLU A 41 -14.43 5.83 -2.26
CA GLU A 41 -15.37 4.94 -1.56
C GLU A 41 -14.73 3.61 -1.13
N LEU A 42 -13.86 3.05 -1.95
CA LEU A 42 -13.23 1.75 -1.68
C LEU A 42 -11.95 1.85 -0.87
N ASN A 43 -11.36 3.02 -0.74
CA ASN A 43 -10.16 3.26 0.06
C ASN A 43 -9.05 2.24 -0.25
N PHE A 44 -8.46 2.35 -1.43
CA PHE A 44 -7.39 1.45 -1.87
C PHE A 44 -6.07 1.72 -1.15
N ASP A 45 -5.30 0.64 -0.99
CA ASP A 45 -3.94 0.67 -0.48
C ASP A 45 -2.95 0.39 -1.63
N ASN A 46 -1.70 0.88 -1.52
CA ASN A 46 -0.55 0.55 -2.39
C ASN A 46 -0.92 0.19 -3.84
N SER A 47 -1.61 1.10 -4.51
CA SER A 47 -2.06 0.91 -5.89
C SER A 47 -1.13 1.59 -6.88
N PHE A 48 -1.03 1.03 -8.08
CA PHE A 48 -0.24 1.61 -9.17
C PHE A 48 -1.14 2.37 -10.14
N CYS A 49 -0.67 3.51 -10.61
CA CYS A 49 -1.40 4.36 -11.54
C CYS A 49 -0.55 4.64 -12.79
N PHE A 50 -1.14 4.47 -13.97
CA PHE A 50 -0.46 4.61 -15.24
C PHE A 50 -1.29 5.45 -16.22
N ILE A 51 -0.61 6.13 -17.14
CA ILE A 51 -1.25 6.66 -18.35
C ILE A 51 -1.36 5.51 -19.36
N PHE A 52 -2.51 5.42 -20.04
CA PHE A 52 -2.68 4.47 -21.14
C PHE A 52 -1.56 4.60 -22.17
N SER A 53 -1.00 3.48 -22.53
CA SER A 53 -0.01 3.35 -23.61
C SER A 53 -0.46 2.28 -24.60
N ALA A 54 -0.64 2.67 -25.84
CA ALA A 54 -1.04 1.75 -26.90
C ALA A 54 0.02 0.66 -27.11
N ARG A 55 -0.41 -0.61 -27.06
CA ARG A 55 0.46 -1.75 -27.32
C ARG A 55 0.15 -2.34 -28.70
N PRO A 56 1.13 -2.48 -29.59
CA PRO A 56 0.93 -3.07 -30.91
C PRO A 56 0.23 -4.44 -30.81
N GLY A 57 -0.73 -4.67 -31.72
CA GLY A 57 -1.49 -5.92 -31.77
C GLY A 57 -2.67 -6.02 -30.81
N THR A 58 -2.95 -4.97 -30.01
CA THR A 58 -4.15 -4.93 -29.17
C THR A 58 -5.28 -4.15 -29.85
N PRO A 59 -6.57 -4.51 -29.63
CA PRO A 59 -7.70 -3.73 -30.15
C PRO A 59 -7.66 -2.27 -29.72
N ALA A 60 -7.21 -1.97 -28.49
CA ALA A 60 -7.11 -0.63 -27.94
C ALA A 60 -6.10 0.26 -28.71
N ALA A 61 -5.08 -0.33 -29.33
CA ALA A 61 -4.11 0.42 -30.15
C ALA A 61 -4.71 1.05 -31.40
N ASN A 62 -5.87 0.57 -31.85
CA ASN A 62 -6.57 1.04 -33.05
C ASN A 62 -7.68 2.06 -32.70
N LEU A 63 -7.88 2.37 -31.45
CA LEU A 63 -8.86 3.37 -31.04
C LEU A 63 -8.32 4.78 -31.28
N SER A 64 -9.21 5.69 -31.72
CA SER A 64 -8.88 7.11 -31.83
C SER A 64 -8.64 7.68 -30.42
N ASP A 65 -7.55 8.39 -30.26
CA ASP A 65 -7.14 8.97 -28.99
C ASP A 65 -6.88 10.47 -29.18
N ASP A 66 -7.94 11.25 -29.02
CA ASP A 66 -7.94 12.70 -29.20
C ASP A 66 -7.67 13.47 -27.89
N THR A 67 -7.43 12.75 -26.76
CA THR A 67 -7.20 13.39 -25.46
C THR A 67 -5.75 13.91 -25.39
N PRO A 68 -5.52 15.21 -25.18
CA PRO A 68 -4.19 15.78 -25.06
C PRO A 68 -3.40 15.12 -23.91
N TYR A 69 -2.09 14.91 -24.12
CA TYR A 69 -1.24 14.28 -23.11
C TYR A 69 -1.22 15.03 -21.77
N GLU A 70 -1.31 16.36 -21.80
CA GLU A 70 -1.37 17.21 -20.61
C GLU A 70 -2.60 16.91 -19.74
N VAL A 71 -3.75 16.62 -20.37
CA VAL A 71 -4.98 16.21 -19.68
C VAL A 71 -4.78 14.88 -19.01
N LYS A 72 -4.18 13.90 -19.71
CA LYS A 72 -3.87 12.57 -19.15
C LYS A 72 -2.90 12.69 -17.98
N LEU A 73 -1.87 13.52 -18.09
CA LEU A 73 -0.90 13.75 -17.03
C LEU A 73 -1.57 14.36 -15.79
N LYS A 74 -2.45 15.33 -15.98
CA LYS A 74 -3.22 15.95 -14.88
C LYS A 74 -4.12 14.93 -14.19
N ARG A 75 -4.82 14.07 -14.95
CA ARG A 75 -5.62 12.97 -14.40
C ARG A 75 -4.77 12.02 -13.57
N LEU A 76 -3.60 11.62 -14.10
CA LEU A 76 -2.66 10.76 -13.38
C LEU A 76 -2.23 11.39 -12.06
N GLN A 77 -1.81 12.66 -12.07
CA GLN A 77 -1.36 13.37 -10.86
C GLN A 77 -2.47 13.46 -9.81
N THR A 78 -3.70 13.75 -10.22
CA THR A 78 -4.85 13.79 -9.32
C THR A 78 -5.11 12.43 -8.68
N LEU A 79 -5.10 11.36 -9.48
CA LEU A 79 -5.33 10.00 -8.99
C LEU A 79 -4.19 9.53 -8.06
N LEU A 80 -2.92 9.81 -8.41
CA LEU A 80 -1.77 9.50 -7.56
C LEU A 80 -1.89 10.18 -6.19
N SER A 81 -2.20 11.48 -6.15
CA SER A 81 -2.37 12.21 -4.90
C SER A 81 -3.46 11.59 -4.01
N LEU A 82 -4.56 11.15 -4.59
CA LEU A 82 -5.65 10.49 -3.86
C LEU A 82 -5.19 9.14 -3.27
N VAL A 83 -4.60 8.29 -4.10
CA VAL A 83 -4.13 6.95 -3.68
C VAL A 83 -3.03 7.05 -2.62
N GLU A 84 -2.07 7.97 -2.79
CA GLU A 84 -1.01 8.21 -1.81
C GLU A 84 -1.57 8.71 -0.47
N SER A 85 -2.56 9.61 -0.52
CA SER A 85 -3.23 10.09 0.69
C SER A 85 -3.92 8.95 1.45
N GLN A 86 -4.61 8.05 0.74
CA GLN A 86 -5.26 6.87 1.33
C GLN A 86 -4.23 5.91 1.94
N ALA A 87 -3.16 5.57 1.22
CA ALA A 87 -2.10 4.69 1.71
C ALA A 87 -1.40 5.27 2.96
N ASN A 88 -1.16 6.59 2.97
CA ASN A 88 -0.60 7.29 4.12
C ASN A 88 -1.54 7.26 5.33
N GLN A 89 -2.85 7.41 5.11
CA GLN A 89 -3.82 7.32 6.19
C GLN A 89 -3.89 5.90 6.78
N ILE A 90 -3.85 4.87 5.93
CA ILE A 90 -3.77 3.47 6.38
C ILE A 90 -2.51 3.25 7.21
N SER A 91 -1.35 3.75 6.77
CA SER A 91 -0.10 3.67 7.54
C SER A 91 -0.21 4.37 8.91
N LYS A 92 -0.79 5.58 8.95
CA LYS A 92 -0.99 6.31 10.21
C LYS A 92 -1.90 5.56 11.19
N ASN A 93 -2.91 4.86 10.69
CA ASN A 93 -3.82 4.08 11.52
C ASN A 93 -3.15 2.83 12.12
N MET A 94 -1.98 2.43 11.61
CA MET A 94 -1.19 1.33 12.18
C MET A 94 -0.36 1.75 13.38
N LEU A 95 -0.18 3.05 13.63
CA LEU A 95 0.60 3.56 14.77
C LEU A 95 0.03 3.05 16.09
N GLY A 96 0.88 2.45 16.91
CA GLY A 96 0.52 1.84 18.19
C GLY A 96 -0.02 0.41 18.09
N ASN A 97 -0.41 -0.07 16.91
CA ASN A 97 -0.87 -1.43 16.69
C ASN A 97 0.29 -2.43 16.82
N ILE A 98 -0.07 -3.67 17.13
CA ILE A 98 0.84 -4.82 17.04
C ILE A 98 0.56 -5.51 15.71
N GLU A 99 1.61 -5.63 14.90
CA GLU A 99 1.54 -6.25 13.57
C GLU A 99 2.36 -7.54 13.55
N ARG A 100 1.78 -8.57 12.93
CA ARG A 100 2.48 -9.83 12.66
C ARG A 100 3.37 -9.65 11.43
N VAL A 101 4.68 -9.82 11.58
CA VAL A 101 5.70 -9.45 10.58
C VAL A 101 6.56 -10.65 10.23
N LEU A 102 6.69 -10.95 8.93
CA LEU A 102 7.68 -11.90 8.43
C LEU A 102 9.02 -11.20 8.31
N VAL A 103 10.03 -11.68 9.05
CA VAL A 103 11.39 -11.13 9.02
C VAL A 103 12.09 -11.57 7.75
N GLU A 104 12.48 -10.63 6.89
CA GLU A 104 13.13 -10.92 5.61
C GLU A 104 14.65 -10.91 5.68
N GLY A 105 15.23 -10.10 6.58
CA GLY A 105 16.68 -9.96 6.73
C GLY A 105 17.10 -8.59 7.25
N LEU A 106 18.38 -8.27 7.07
CA LEU A 106 18.90 -6.94 7.39
C LEU A 106 18.38 -5.89 6.40
N ALA A 107 18.03 -4.73 6.91
CA ALA A 107 17.73 -3.56 6.12
C ALA A 107 18.99 -3.04 5.40
N LYS A 108 18.83 -2.12 4.46
CA LYS A 108 19.95 -1.56 3.69
C LYS A 108 20.98 -0.79 4.55
N ASP A 109 20.59 -0.36 5.74
CA ASP A 109 21.48 0.29 6.71
C ASP A 109 22.44 -0.68 7.41
N GLY A 110 22.23 -1.99 7.27
CA GLY A 110 23.05 -3.04 7.85
C GLY A 110 22.95 -3.18 9.37
N VAL A 111 22.02 -2.47 10.01
CA VAL A 111 21.84 -2.43 11.47
C VAL A 111 20.48 -2.95 11.88
N ASN A 112 19.43 -2.47 11.22
CA ASN A 112 18.07 -2.85 11.51
C ASN A 112 17.68 -4.13 10.79
N LEU A 113 16.80 -4.92 11.38
CA LEU A 113 16.05 -5.94 10.66
C LEU A 113 14.91 -5.29 9.89
N GLN A 114 14.57 -5.87 8.75
CA GLN A 114 13.35 -5.53 8.04
C GLN A 114 12.46 -6.76 7.88
N GLY A 115 11.17 -6.51 7.88
CA GLY A 115 10.16 -7.53 7.60
C GLY A 115 8.94 -6.92 6.94
N ARG A 116 7.95 -7.78 6.65
CA ARG A 116 6.69 -7.36 6.02
C ARG A 116 5.49 -7.75 6.84
N ALA A 117 4.58 -6.78 7.01
CA ALA A 117 3.26 -7.00 7.56
C ALA A 117 2.32 -7.65 6.53
N ALA A 118 1.15 -8.09 6.98
CA ALA A 118 0.13 -8.72 6.12
C ALA A 118 -0.32 -7.84 4.95
N ASN A 119 -0.30 -6.51 5.12
CA ASN A 119 -0.60 -5.52 4.07
C ASN A 119 0.63 -5.13 3.23
N ASN A 120 1.68 -5.95 3.27
CA ASN A 120 2.92 -5.80 2.51
C ASN A 120 3.78 -4.57 2.86
N ARG A 121 3.48 -3.85 3.94
CA ARG A 121 4.33 -2.74 4.40
C ARG A 121 5.63 -3.25 4.97
N VAL A 122 6.71 -2.56 4.62
CA VAL A 122 8.04 -2.79 5.18
C VAL A 122 8.12 -2.15 6.56
N ILE A 123 8.55 -2.96 7.53
CA ILE A 123 8.75 -2.54 8.91
C ILE A 123 10.21 -2.76 9.28
N HIS A 124 10.85 -1.71 9.79
CA HIS A 124 12.20 -1.77 10.34
C HIS A 124 12.13 -1.83 11.87
N PHE A 125 12.95 -2.67 12.46
CA PHE A 125 13.05 -2.82 13.90
C PHE A 125 14.45 -3.25 14.31
N THR A 126 14.84 -2.93 15.53
CA THR A 126 16.17 -3.24 16.08
C THR A 126 16.07 -4.40 17.05
N VAL A 127 17.07 -5.27 17.00
CA VAL A 127 17.26 -6.36 17.94
C VAL A 127 18.75 -6.46 18.31
N PRO A 128 19.11 -7.13 19.42
CA PRO A 128 20.51 -7.45 19.71
C PRO A 128 21.14 -8.28 18.57
N ASP A 129 22.42 -8.01 18.25
CA ASP A 129 23.13 -8.63 17.12
C ASP A 129 23.08 -10.16 17.14
N GLN A 130 23.13 -10.75 18.33
CA GLN A 130 23.06 -12.20 18.52
C GLN A 130 21.72 -12.85 18.16
N GLU A 131 20.66 -12.06 18.02
CA GLU A 131 19.31 -12.53 17.71
C GLU A 131 19.00 -12.41 16.20
N ILE A 132 19.77 -11.64 15.45
CA ILE A 132 19.51 -11.31 14.04
C ILE A 132 19.29 -12.58 13.22
N GLU A 133 20.27 -13.49 13.21
CA GLU A 133 20.22 -14.69 12.37
C GLU A 133 19.08 -15.65 12.77
N SER A 134 18.74 -15.70 14.05
CA SER A 134 17.69 -16.59 14.55
C SER A 134 16.27 -16.11 14.17
N LEU A 135 16.11 -14.81 13.91
CA LEU A 135 14.82 -14.21 13.59
C LEU A 135 14.51 -14.19 12.10
N ILE A 136 15.52 -14.26 11.23
CA ILE A 136 15.31 -14.27 9.78
C ILE A 136 14.45 -15.48 9.37
N GLY A 137 13.39 -15.21 8.60
CA GLY A 137 12.40 -16.22 8.19
C GLY A 137 11.33 -16.52 9.24
N GLN A 138 11.40 -15.91 10.43
CA GLN A 138 10.40 -16.09 11.47
C GLN A 138 9.28 -15.04 11.38
N MET A 139 8.12 -15.40 11.94
CA MET A 139 7.00 -14.47 12.15
C MET A 139 7.11 -13.91 13.56
N VAL A 140 7.23 -12.61 13.68
CA VAL A 140 7.35 -11.88 14.96
C VAL A 140 6.25 -10.84 15.12
N ASP A 141 5.98 -10.44 16.34
CA ASP A 141 5.03 -9.40 16.67
C ASP A 141 5.77 -8.08 16.94
N ILE A 142 5.44 -7.05 16.18
CA ILE A 142 6.07 -5.73 16.23
C ILE A 142 5.02 -4.68 16.59
N ARG A 143 5.27 -3.89 17.63
CA ARG A 143 4.49 -2.69 17.93
C ARG A 143 4.97 -1.55 17.07
N ILE A 144 4.10 -0.98 16.26
CA ILE A 144 4.44 0.14 15.38
C ILE A 144 4.59 1.42 16.21
N THR A 145 5.77 2.03 16.14
CA THR A 145 6.13 3.23 16.92
C THR A 145 6.32 4.47 16.06
N GLU A 146 6.57 4.31 14.76
CA GLU A 146 6.80 5.42 13.85
C GLU A 146 6.31 5.11 12.44
N VAL A 147 5.73 6.10 11.78
CA VAL A 147 5.30 6.04 10.38
C VAL A 147 6.18 6.97 9.54
N LEU A 148 6.92 6.41 8.61
CA LEU A 148 7.75 7.11 7.64
C LEU A 148 7.07 7.14 6.26
N ASN A 149 7.64 7.84 5.29
CA ASN A 149 7.01 8.03 3.98
C ASN A 149 6.66 6.70 3.27
N TYR A 150 7.54 5.68 3.36
CA TYR A 150 7.35 4.41 2.65
C TYR A 150 7.56 3.18 3.54
N THR A 151 7.94 3.37 4.79
CA THR A 151 8.25 2.32 5.75
C THR A 151 7.69 2.66 7.12
N LEU A 152 7.56 1.65 7.95
CA LEU A 152 7.21 1.80 9.36
C LEU A 152 8.42 1.43 10.22
N ARG A 153 8.44 1.92 11.44
CA ARG A 153 9.34 1.43 12.48
C ARG A 153 8.54 0.87 13.64
N GLY A 154 9.14 -0.05 14.34
CA GLY A 154 8.52 -0.61 15.53
C GLY A 154 9.50 -1.32 16.44
N ASP A 155 8.97 -1.77 17.56
CA ASP A 155 9.70 -2.49 18.58
C ASP A 155 9.22 -3.95 18.63
N LEU A 156 10.17 -4.88 18.72
CA LEU A 156 9.87 -6.30 18.89
C LEU A 156 9.15 -6.53 20.23
N ILE A 157 8.01 -7.20 20.18
CA ILE A 157 7.28 -7.63 21.36
C ILE A 157 7.80 -9.01 21.78
N ASN A 158 8.53 -9.05 22.87
CA ASN A 158 8.89 -10.30 23.53
C ASN A 158 7.80 -10.68 24.55
N GLU A 159 7.59 -11.96 24.81
CA GLU A 159 6.58 -12.44 25.79
C GLU A 159 6.76 -11.79 27.19
N ALA A 160 7.98 -11.36 27.53
CA ALA A 160 8.27 -10.63 28.76
C ALA A 160 7.66 -9.22 28.82
N THR A 161 7.32 -8.61 27.68
CA THR A 161 6.79 -7.23 27.61
C THR A 161 5.27 -7.19 27.79
N LEU A 162 4.57 -8.31 27.65
CA LEU A 162 3.11 -8.39 27.79
C LEU A 162 2.62 -8.40 29.25
N THR A 163 3.52 -8.55 30.25
CA THR A 163 3.17 -8.67 31.68
C THR A 163 3.13 -7.34 32.43
N HIS A 164 3.34 -6.19 31.79
CA HIS A 164 3.43 -4.88 32.49
C HIS A 164 2.32 -3.89 32.13
N THR A 165 1.17 -4.35 31.64
CA THR A 165 0.00 -3.47 31.43
C THR A 165 -1.20 -4.00 32.24
N HIS A 166 -1.18 -3.73 33.53
CA HIS A 166 -2.35 -3.76 34.42
C HIS A 166 -2.51 -2.39 35.07
#